data_1f8f40597451620e1c9e41bd0a6ad30c
#
_entry.id   1f8f40597451620e1c9e41bd0a6ad30c
#
_cell.length_a   1.000
_cell.length_b   1.000
_cell.length_c   1.000
_cell.angle_alpha   90.00
_cell.angle_beta   90.00
_cell.angle_gamma   90.00
#
_symmetry.space_group_name_H-M   'P 1'
#
loop_
_entity.id
_entity.type
_entity.pdbx_description
1 polymer ?
#
loop_
_entity_poly.entity_id
_entity_poly.type
_entity_poly.pdbx_seq_one_letter_code
_entity_poly.pdbx_strand_id
1 'polypeptide(L)'
;MNIRKKENVDKTKMECDLRAAEKGEKPFPAEKYVNKIPVKKHDHVLIPAGTVHCSGKNTMVLEISATPYIFTFKLWDWGRLGMDGLPRPIHIEHGMKNIQWDRDTKWVYENIVGQQKTLEKTKDCEIERTGLHSREFIDTIRYTLSAPHTVSMDDTVHVINLVDGRSARIESVDGKFEPFTVHYAETAIIPAAIGTYRIVPEEGETIKMVAASVR
;
A
#
# COMPACT_ATOMS: atom_id res chain seq x y z
N MET A 1 5.31 4.43 -10.44
CA MET A 1 4.55 3.20 -10.21
C MET A 1 3.96 2.70 -11.51
N ASN A 2 3.98 1.41 -11.78
CA ASN A 2 3.38 0.87 -13.00
C ASN A 2 2.09 0.15 -12.58
N ILE A 3 0.95 0.70 -12.95
CA ILE A 3 -0.34 0.10 -12.66
C ILE A 3 -1.04 -0.10 -13.97
N ARG A 4 -1.35 -1.37 -14.27
CA ARG A 4 -2.41 -1.79 -15.07
C ARG A 4 -2.47 -1.53 -16.56
N LYS A 5 -3.31 -2.29 -17.15
CA LYS A 5 -3.73 -2.40 -18.53
C LYS A 5 -3.98 -1.06 -19.24
N LYS A 6 -3.31 -0.81 -20.36
CA LYS A 6 -3.74 0.17 -21.35
C LYS A 6 -5.09 -0.23 -21.96
N GLU A 7 -5.79 0.73 -22.52
CA GLU A 7 -7.00 0.45 -23.28
C GLU A 7 -6.72 -0.59 -24.39
N ASN A 8 -7.65 -1.50 -24.61
CA ASN A 8 -7.58 -2.52 -25.66
C ASN A 8 -6.37 -3.46 -25.61
N VAL A 9 -5.92 -3.86 -24.44
CA VAL A 9 -4.89 -4.91 -24.33
C VAL A 9 -5.41 -6.25 -24.83
N ASP A 10 -4.77 -6.80 -25.83
CA ASP A 10 -4.98 -8.14 -26.32
C ASP A 10 -4.39 -9.17 -25.32
N LYS A 11 -5.27 -9.97 -24.71
CA LYS A 11 -4.93 -10.98 -23.71
C LYS A 11 -3.97 -12.03 -24.26
N THR A 12 -4.25 -12.54 -25.46
CA THR A 12 -3.47 -13.60 -26.09
C THR A 12 -2.06 -13.09 -26.40
N LYS A 13 -1.95 -11.86 -26.91
CA LYS A 13 -0.66 -11.25 -27.20
C LYS A 13 0.15 -10.97 -25.93
N MET A 14 -0.51 -10.55 -24.85
CA MET A 14 0.15 -10.36 -23.55
C MET A 14 0.70 -11.68 -23.02
N GLU A 15 -0.10 -12.76 -23.08
CA GLU A 15 0.33 -14.08 -22.66
C GLU A 15 1.50 -14.60 -23.52
N CYS A 16 1.45 -14.46 -24.83
CA CYS A 16 2.56 -14.83 -25.72
C CYS A 16 3.86 -14.09 -25.36
N ASP A 17 3.78 -12.77 -25.12
CA ASP A 17 4.94 -11.97 -24.73
C ASP A 17 5.48 -12.36 -23.33
N LEU A 18 4.60 -12.72 -22.37
CA LEU A 18 5.01 -13.25 -21.07
C LEU A 18 5.72 -14.60 -21.19
N ARG A 19 5.17 -15.54 -21.99
CA ARG A 19 5.79 -16.86 -22.18
C ARG A 19 7.11 -16.79 -22.93
N ALA A 20 7.27 -15.87 -23.87
CA ALA A 20 8.55 -15.62 -24.51
C ALA A 20 9.59 -15.08 -23.51
N ALA A 21 9.16 -14.20 -22.58
CA ALA A 21 10.03 -13.71 -21.51
C ALA A 21 10.38 -14.80 -20.48
N GLU A 22 9.45 -15.71 -20.17
CA GLU A 22 9.69 -16.87 -19.30
C GLU A 22 10.79 -17.78 -19.86
N LYS A 23 10.79 -18.00 -21.17
CA LYS A 23 11.81 -18.79 -21.86
C LYS A 23 13.15 -18.07 -22.05
N GLY A 24 13.21 -16.78 -21.70
CA GLY A 24 14.40 -15.96 -21.91
C GLY A 24 14.61 -15.51 -23.37
N GLU A 25 13.65 -15.70 -24.25
CA GLU A 25 13.75 -15.32 -25.66
C GLU A 25 13.86 -13.81 -25.85
N LYS A 26 13.10 -13.05 -25.03
CA LYS A 26 13.11 -11.58 -25.01
C LYS A 26 12.58 -11.05 -23.68
N PRO A 27 12.95 -9.81 -23.26
CA PRO A 27 12.32 -9.17 -22.12
C PRO A 27 10.82 -8.94 -22.34
N PHE A 28 10.01 -9.06 -21.29
CA PHE A 28 8.59 -8.72 -21.36
C PHE A 28 8.42 -7.21 -21.60
N PRO A 29 7.71 -6.79 -22.65
CA PRO A 29 7.54 -5.36 -22.96
C PRO A 29 6.42 -4.75 -22.08
N ALA A 30 6.67 -4.63 -20.77
CA ALA A 30 5.67 -4.22 -19.79
C ALA A 30 4.94 -2.92 -20.15
N GLU A 31 5.68 -1.94 -20.68
CA GLU A 31 5.11 -0.63 -21.07
C GLU A 31 4.07 -0.70 -22.20
N LYS A 32 4.02 -1.81 -22.92
CA LYS A 32 2.98 -2.06 -23.92
C LYS A 32 1.64 -2.41 -23.28
N TYR A 33 1.66 -2.96 -22.06
CA TYR A 33 0.50 -3.51 -21.39
C TYR A 33 0.08 -2.75 -20.14
N VAL A 34 0.98 -2.00 -19.51
CA VAL A 34 0.73 -1.24 -18.28
C VAL A 34 1.06 0.23 -18.42
N ASN A 35 0.36 1.07 -17.69
CA ASN A 35 0.64 2.50 -17.63
C ASN A 35 1.75 2.79 -16.62
N LYS A 36 2.62 3.74 -16.94
CA LYS A 36 3.51 4.37 -15.98
C LYS A 36 2.79 5.55 -15.35
N ILE A 37 2.58 5.49 -14.04
CA ILE A 37 1.97 6.59 -13.28
C ILE A 37 3.08 7.22 -12.45
N PRO A 38 3.43 8.50 -12.68
CA PRO A 38 4.35 9.21 -11.81
C PRO A 38 3.75 9.31 -10.40
N VAL A 39 4.59 9.11 -9.40
CA VAL A 39 4.17 9.19 -7.99
C VAL A 39 5.16 10.06 -7.22
N LYS A 40 4.66 10.74 -6.20
CA LYS A 40 5.40 11.52 -5.22
C LYS A 40 5.20 10.96 -3.82
N LYS A 41 5.97 11.45 -2.85
CA LYS A 41 5.85 11.07 -1.45
C LYS A 41 4.40 11.22 -0.98
N HIS A 42 3.90 10.22 -0.27
CA HIS A 42 2.54 10.12 0.28
C HIS A 42 1.40 9.92 -0.72
N ASP A 43 1.68 9.73 -1.99
CA ASP A 43 0.63 9.28 -2.90
C ASP A 43 0.10 7.92 -2.43
N HIS A 44 -1.22 7.77 -2.49
CA HIS A 44 -1.91 6.55 -2.12
C HIS A 44 -2.47 5.85 -3.35
N VAL A 45 -2.33 4.54 -3.38
CA VAL A 45 -2.91 3.69 -4.41
C VAL A 45 -3.56 2.47 -3.76
N LEU A 46 -4.85 2.35 -3.92
CA LEU A 46 -5.62 1.19 -3.49
C LEU A 46 -5.58 0.12 -4.59
N ILE A 47 -5.05 -1.08 -4.29
CA ILE A 47 -4.84 -2.12 -5.30
C ILE A 47 -5.69 -3.35 -4.99
N PRO A 48 -6.92 -3.45 -5.52
CA PRO A 48 -7.73 -4.65 -5.33
C PRO A 48 -7.14 -5.84 -6.09
N ALA A 49 -7.35 -7.05 -5.56
CA ALA A 49 -6.91 -8.30 -6.16
C ALA A 49 -7.27 -8.40 -7.65
N GLY A 50 -6.39 -8.97 -8.45
CA GLY A 50 -6.54 -9.08 -9.90
C GLY A 50 -6.13 -7.82 -10.69
N THR A 51 -5.58 -6.81 -10.04
CA THR A 51 -5.01 -5.63 -10.69
C THR A 51 -3.51 -5.83 -10.93
N VAL A 52 -3.09 -5.87 -12.19
CA VAL A 52 -1.67 -5.97 -12.55
C VAL A 52 -0.94 -4.70 -12.11
N HIS A 53 0.09 -4.83 -11.30
CA HIS A 53 0.83 -3.68 -10.77
C HIS A 53 2.27 -4.02 -10.42
N CYS A 54 3.11 -3.01 -10.35
CA CYS A 54 4.42 -3.06 -9.71
C CYS A 54 4.90 -1.66 -9.33
N SER A 55 5.82 -1.57 -8.38
CA SER A 55 6.55 -0.33 -8.09
C SER A 55 7.66 -0.11 -9.12
N GLY A 56 8.00 1.16 -9.38
CA GLY A 56 9.15 1.54 -10.20
C GLY A 56 10.43 1.66 -9.37
N LYS A 57 11.56 1.92 -10.04
CA LYS A 57 12.83 2.24 -9.37
C LYS A 57 12.70 3.52 -8.55
N ASN A 58 13.52 3.65 -7.52
CA ASN A 58 13.58 4.82 -6.62
C ASN A 58 12.26 5.10 -5.88
N THR A 59 11.48 4.06 -5.62
CA THR A 59 10.23 4.15 -4.88
C THR A 59 10.33 3.31 -3.62
N MET A 60 10.11 3.91 -2.45
CA MET A 60 9.84 3.20 -1.21
C MET A 60 8.34 3.12 -1.01
N VAL A 61 7.83 1.95 -0.67
CA VAL A 61 6.40 1.67 -0.55
C VAL A 61 6.11 1.08 0.83
N LEU A 62 5.12 1.63 1.53
CA LEU A 62 4.46 0.94 2.62
C LEU A 62 3.27 0.17 2.02
N GLU A 63 3.30 -1.15 2.08
CA GLU A 63 2.20 -2.01 1.68
C GLU A 63 1.46 -2.52 2.92
N ILE A 64 0.17 -2.19 3.00
CA ILE A 64 -0.75 -2.75 3.99
C ILE A 64 -1.69 -3.66 3.22
N SER A 65 -1.60 -4.96 3.49
CA SER A 65 -2.22 -5.99 2.66
C SER A 65 -3.14 -6.89 3.48
N ALA A 66 -4.33 -7.14 2.95
CA ALA A 66 -5.31 -8.09 3.50
C ALA A 66 -5.09 -9.50 2.93
N THR A 67 -3.86 -9.94 2.83
CA THR A 67 -3.51 -11.25 2.26
C THR A 67 -3.32 -12.26 3.39
N PRO A 68 -4.15 -13.32 3.49
CA PRO A 68 -4.02 -14.33 4.55
C PRO A 68 -2.73 -15.17 4.45
N TYR A 69 -2.08 -15.14 3.30
CA TYR A 69 -0.78 -15.75 3.01
C TYR A 69 -0.09 -14.95 1.91
N ILE A 70 1.22 -15.14 1.72
CA ILE A 70 1.94 -14.50 0.59
C ILE A 70 1.39 -15.07 -0.72
N PHE A 71 0.33 -14.47 -1.22
CA PHE A 71 -0.37 -14.95 -2.39
C PHE A 71 -0.27 -13.93 -3.53
N THR A 72 0.89 -13.92 -4.19
CA THR A 72 1.14 -13.06 -5.35
C THR A 72 1.46 -13.92 -6.56
N PHE A 73 0.66 -13.78 -7.62
CA PHE A 73 1.01 -14.34 -8.92
C PHE A 73 1.97 -13.40 -9.64
N LYS A 74 3.24 -13.78 -9.70
CA LYS A 74 4.22 -13.06 -10.50
C LYS A 74 4.03 -13.37 -11.97
N LEU A 75 3.66 -12.36 -12.74
CA LEU A 75 3.58 -12.48 -14.21
C LEU A 75 4.95 -12.31 -14.86
N TRP A 76 5.81 -11.48 -14.28
CA TRP A 76 7.17 -11.24 -14.73
C TRP A 76 8.01 -10.67 -13.58
N ASP A 77 9.26 -11.09 -13.46
CA ASP A 77 10.19 -10.65 -12.41
C ASP A 77 11.49 -10.05 -13.00
N TRP A 78 11.39 -9.30 -14.08
CA TRP A 78 12.50 -8.58 -14.72
C TRP A 78 13.66 -9.46 -15.19
N GLY A 79 13.44 -10.77 -15.37
CA GLY A 79 14.49 -11.75 -15.67
C GLY A 79 15.49 -11.97 -14.52
N ARG A 80 15.11 -11.64 -13.28
CA ARG A 80 15.98 -11.84 -12.11
C ARG A 80 16.24 -13.30 -11.86
N LEU A 81 17.50 -13.59 -11.51
CA LEU A 81 17.91 -14.94 -11.12
C LEU A 81 17.73 -15.14 -9.61
N GLY A 82 17.44 -16.37 -9.23
CA GLY A 82 17.51 -16.83 -7.85
C GLY A 82 18.96 -17.04 -7.40
N MET A 83 19.15 -17.44 -6.14
CA MET A 83 20.48 -17.77 -5.60
C MET A 83 21.08 -19.04 -6.24
N ASP A 84 20.26 -19.85 -6.85
CA ASP A 84 20.61 -21.03 -7.65
C ASP A 84 21.07 -20.70 -9.08
N GLY A 85 21.06 -19.41 -9.47
CA GLY A 85 21.39 -18.96 -10.81
C GLY A 85 20.29 -19.19 -11.85
N LEU A 86 19.14 -19.73 -11.45
CA LEU A 86 17.99 -19.94 -12.34
C LEU A 86 17.02 -18.75 -12.32
N PRO A 87 16.24 -18.53 -13.40
CA PRO A 87 15.17 -17.54 -13.40
C PRO A 87 14.20 -17.79 -12.24
N ARG A 88 13.81 -16.71 -11.55
CA ARG A 88 12.84 -16.81 -10.45
C ARG A 88 11.49 -17.27 -10.98
N PRO A 89 10.77 -18.13 -10.22
CA PRO A 89 9.47 -18.65 -10.64
C PRO A 89 8.46 -17.55 -10.95
N ILE A 90 7.74 -17.71 -12.05
CA ILE A 90 6.60 -16.85 -12.44
C ILE A 90 5.36 -17.73 -12.62
N HIS A 91 4.18 -17.14 -12.53
CA HIS A 91 2.91 -17.86 -12.42
C HIS A 91 1.95 -17.42 -13.51
N ILE A 92 2.36 -17.55 -14.79
CA ILE A 92 1.62 -17.01 -15.94
C ILE A 92 0.22 -17.61 -15.99
N GLU A 93 0.09 -18.94 -15.94
CA GLU A 93 -1.20 -19.61 -16.10
C GLU A 93 -2.23 -19.15 -15.04
N HIS A 94 -1.84 -19.19 -13.76
CA HIS A 94 -2.72 -18.77 -12.66
C HIS A 94 -2.96 -17.25 -12.68
N GLY A 95 -1.91 -16.48 -12.94
CA GLY A 95 -2.01 -15.03 -13.00
C GLY A 95 -2.96 -14.56 -14.09
N MET A 96 -2.85 -15.12 -15.30
CA MET A 96 -3.72 -14.75 -16.43
C MET A 96 -5.21 -15.03 -16.16
N LYS A 97 -5.52 -16.08 -15.38
CA LYS A 97 -6.91 -16.42 -14.96
C LYS A 97 -7.46 -15.43 -13.94
N ASN A 98 -6.60 -14.77 -13.17
CA ASN A 98 -7.01 -13.88 -12.08
C ASN A 98 -7.03 -12.40 -12.45
N ILE A 99 -6.46 -12.01 -13.60
CA ILE A 99 -6.48 -10.60 -14.05
C ILE A 99 -7.93 -10.16 -14.31
N GLN A 100 -8.30 -9.04 -13.70
CA GLN A 100 -9.56 -8.36 -13.99
C GLN A 100 -9.37 -7.49 -15.23
N TRP A 101 -9.85 -7.95 -16.37
CA TRP A 101 -9.56 -7.36 -17.68
C TRP A 101 -10.39 -6.11 -18.01
N ASP A 102 -11.40 -5.83 -17.25
CA ASP A 102 -12.26 -4.64 -17.34
C ASP A 102 -11.66 -3.39 -16.70
N ARG A 103 -10.62 -3.55 -15.89
CA ARG A 103 -9.95 -2.43 -15.21
C ARG A 103 -9.03 -1.67 -16.15
N ASP A 104 -9.53 -0.72 -16.91
CA ASP A 104 -8.79 0.09 -17.87
C ASP A 104 -8.17 1.37 -17.25
N THR A 105 -7.51 2.23 -18.02
CA THR A 105 -6.85 3.45 -17.53
C THR A 105 -7.82 4.36 -16.81
N LYS A 106 -9.02 4.53 -17.35
CA LYS A 106 -10.06 5.34 -16.76
C LYS A 106 -10.45 4.78 -15.39
N TRP A 107 -10.73 3.48 -15.34
CA TRP A 107 -11.08 2.79 -14.10
C TRP A 107 -10.01 2.98 -12.99
N VAL A 108 -8.73 2.95 -13.34
CA VAL A 108 -7.63 3.14 -12.38
C VAL A 108 -7.67 4.51 -11.73
N TYR A 109 -7.83 5.58 -12.51
CA TYR A 109 -7.90 6.93 -11.95
C TYR A 109 -9.20 7.20 -11.19
N GLU A 110 -10.29 6.56 -11.57
CA GLU A 110 -11.58 6.70 -10.89
C GLU A 110 -11.69 5.89 -9.60
N ASN A 111 -10.92 4.80 -9.45
CA ASN A 111 -11.15 3.85 -8.36
C ASN A 111 -9.96 3.59 -7.44
N ILE A 112 -8.73 3.82 -7.88
CA ILE A 112 -7.58 3.38 -7.07
C ILE A 112 -6.49 4.41 -6.84
N VAL A 113 -6.31 5.40 -7.69
CA VAL A 113 -5.29 6.44 -7.52
C VAL A 113 -5.89 7.66 -6.83
N GLY A 114 -5.32 8.06 -5.68
CA GLY A 114 -5.73 9.27 -4.98
C GLY A 114 -7.18 9.24 -4.44
N GLN A 115 -7.67 8.07 -4.04
CA GLN A 115 -9.06 7.87 -3.59
C GLN A 115 -9.24 8.06 -2.07
N GLN A 116 -8.28 8.65 -1.38
CA GLN A 116 -8.42 8.94 0.06
C GLN A 116 -9.56 9.93 0.32
N LYS A 117 -10.23 9.77 1.47
CA LYS A 117 -11.29 10.65 1.94
C LYS A 117 -10.84 11.40 3.19
N THR A 118 -10.88 12.73 3.13
CA THR A 118 -10.65 13.55 4.32
C THR A 118 -11.82 13.36 5.29
N LEU A 119 -11.50 12.98 6.53
CA LEU A 119 -12.45 12.83 7.64
C LEU A 119 -12.49 14.09 8.50
N GLU A 120 -11.32 14.67 8.76
CA GLU A 120 -11.15 15.86 9.56
C GLU A 120 -10.03 16.72 8.99
N LYS A 121 -10.18 18.05 9.07
CA LYS A 121 -9.13 18.99 8.70
C LYS A 121 -9.23 20.25 9.55
N THR A 122 -8.18 20.49 10.31
CA THR A 122 -7.99 21.70 11.12
C THR A 122 -6.63 22.32 10.78
N LYS A 123 -6.23 23.35 11.53
CA LYS A 123 -4.90 23.95 11.39
C LYS A 123 -3.78 22.96 11.72
N ASP A 124 -3.97 22.13 12.73
CA ASP A 124 -2.93 21.28 13.32
C ASP A 124 -3.14 19.77 13.05
N CYS A 125 -4.22 19.42 12.36
CA CYS A 125 -4.61 18.02 12.13
C CYS A 125 -5.29 17.86 10.76
N GLU A 126 -4.86 16.86 10.00
CA GLU A 126 -5.60 16.34 8.85
C GLU A 126 -5.68 14.82 8.97
N ILE A 127 -6.91 14.30 8.96
CA ILE A 127 -7.19 12.86 9.06
C ILE A 127 -7.85 12.40 7.77
N GLU A 128 -7.26 11.38 7.15
CA GLU A 128 -7.73 10.84 5.89
C GLU A 128 -7.92 9.32 6.01
N ARG A 129 -9.04 8.82 5.51
CA ARG A 129 -9.24 7.38 5.33
C ARG A 129 -8.71 6.97 3.97
N THR A 130 -7.84 5.95 3.93
CA THR A 130 -7.19 5.46 2.72
C THR A 130 -7.59 4.03 2.35
N GLY A 131 -7.89 3.17 3.31
CA GLY A 131 -8.33 1.78 3.09
C GLY A 131 -9.83 1.68 2.85
N LEU A 132 -10.28 1.80 1.59
CA LEU A 132 -11.71 1.97 1.30
C LEU A 132 -12.32 0.89 0.40
N HIS A 133 -11.59 -0.19 0.10
CA HIS A 133 -12.15 -1.23 -0.75
C HIS A 133 -13.19 -2.07 0.01
N SER A 134 -14.37 -2.25 -0.55
CA SER A 134 -15.52 -2.90 0.11
C SER A 134 -15.29 -4.37 0.48
N ARG A 135 -14.35 -5.05 -0.18
CA ARG A 135 -14.00 -6.45 0.10
C ARG A 135 -12.88 -6.61 1.10
N GLU A 136 -12.28 -5.51 1.55
CA GLU A 136 -11.16 -5.54 2.48
C GLU A 136 -11.66 -5.39 3.90
N PHE A 137 -11.16 -6.23 4.82
CA PHE A 137 -11.46 -6.14 6.23
C PHE A 137 -10.49 -5.20 6.98
N ILE A 138 -9.46 -4.70 6.30
CA ILE A 138 -8.54 -3.70 6.85
C ILE A 138 -9.07 -2.30 6.53
N ASP A 139 -9.12 -1.47 7.56
CA ASP A 139 -9.26 -0.01 7.41
C ASP A 139 -7.91 0.66 7.66
N THR A 140 -7.64 1.75 6.95
CA THR A 140 -6.41 2.52 7.11
C THR A 140 -6.70 3.99 7.20
N ILE A 141 -6.19 4.60 8.27
CA ILE A 141 -6.31 6.04 8.54
C ILE A 141 -4.92 6.66 8.50
N ARG A 142 -4.79 7.77 7.80
CA ARG A 142 -3.58 8.58 7.79
C ARG A 142 -3.80 9.86 8.59
N TYR A 143 -2.96 10.08 9.56
CA TYR A 143 -2.91 11.26 10.40
C TYR A 143 -1.76 12.16 9.95
N THR A 144 -2.03 13.43 9.66
CA THR A 144 -1.01 14.48 9.51
C THR A 144 -1.18 15.42 10.69
N LEU A 145 -0.18 15.50 11.57
CA LEU A 145 -0.31 16.16 12.87
C LEU A 145 0.85 17.12 13.13
N SER A 146 0.56 18.34 13.57
CA SER A 146 1.53 19.28 14.13
C SER A 146 1.31 19.56 15.63
N ALA A 147 0.29 18.92 16.24
CA ALA A 147 -0.03 18.97 17.65
C ALA A 147 -0.48 17.58 18.15
N PRO A 148 -0.48 17.35 19.48
CA PRO A 148 -0.94 16.09 20.04
C PRO A 148 -2.38 15.77 19.65
N HIS A 149 -2.63 14.53 19.21
CA HIS A 149 -3.94 14.05 18.80
C HIS A 149 -4.32 12.75 19.53
N THR A 150 -5.55 12.66 20.00
CA THR A 150 -6.09 11.47 20.69
C THR A 150 -6.83 10.58 19.71
N VAL A 151 -6.48 9.31 19.68
CA VAL A 151 -7.06 8.29 18.80
C VAL A 151 -7.89 7.32 19.60
N SER A 152 -9.16 7.14 19.21
CA SER A 152 -10.00 6.02 19.66
C SER A 152 -9.74 4.80 18.80
N MET A 153 -9.76 3.61 19.43
CA MET A 153 -9.44 2.34 18.76
C MET A 153 -10.66 1.53 18.34
N ASP A 154 -11.86 1.93 18.75
CA ASP A 154 -13.12 1.25 18.42
C ASP A 154 -13.06 -0.29 18.60
N ASP A 155 -12.48 -0.73 19.75
CA ASP A 155 -12.29 -2.12 20.15
C ASP A 155 -11.49 -3.00 19.18
N THR A 156 -10.66 -2.42 18.31
CA THR A 156 -9.81 -3.15 17.38
C THR A 156 -8.32 -2.86 17.60
N VAL A 157 -7.46 -3.75 17.12
CA VAL A 157 -6.02 -3.55 17.15
C VAL A 157 -5.63 -2.45 16.14
N HIS A 158 -4.69 -1.58 16.52
CA HIS A 158 -4.06 -0.66 15.60
C HIS A 158 -2.61 -1.07 15.34
N VAL A 159 -2.24 -1.13 14.06
CA VAL A 159 -0.85 -1.24 13.61
C VAL A 159 -0.44 0.11 13.03
N ILE A 160 0.46 0.81 13.73
CA ILE A 160 0.86 2.18 13.39
C ILE A 160 2.24 2.21 12.74
N ASN A 161 2.40 3.07 11.72
CA ASN A 161 3.66 3.32 11.03
C ASN A 161 3.93 4.82 10.93
N LEU A 162 5.10 5.30 11.38
CA LEU A 162 5.51 6.68 11.14
C LEU A 162 6.10 6.79 9.72
N VAL A 163 5.39 7.48 8.83
CA VAL A 163 5.74 7.60 7.40
C VAL A 163 6.28 8.96 7.01
N ASP A 164 6.23 9.95 7.91
CA ASP A 164 6.88 11.26 7.77
C ASP A 164 7.18 11.87 9.14
N GLY A 165 8.22 12.72 9.24
CA GLY A 165 8.76 13.21 10.49
C GLY A 165 9.86 12.31 11.03
N ARG A 166 10.59 12.77 12.04
CA ARG A 166 11.70 12.02 12.63
C ARG A 166 11.23 10.99 13.64
N SER A 167 10.37 11.43 14.55
CA SER A 167 9.78 10.57 15.59
C SER A 167 8.44 11.12 16.09
N ALA A 168 7.69 10.25 16.76
CA ALA A 168 6.48 10.60 17.49
C ALA A 168 6.43 9.81 18.79
N ARG A 169 5.98 10.45 19.87
CA ARG A 169 5.73 9.76 21.13
C ARG A 169 4.31 9.25 21.16
N ILE A 170 4.14 8.00 21.60
CA ILE A 170 2.85 7.37 21.80
C ILE A 170 2.60 7.29 23.31
N GLU A 171 1.48 7.84 23.74
CA GLU A 171 1.13 7.95 25.16
C GLU A 171 -0.18 7.23 25.46
N SER A 172 -0.24 6.59 26.61
CA SER A 172 -1.50 6.11 27.15
C SER A 172 -2.30 7.26 27.74
N VAL A 173 -3.58 7.35 27.39
CA VAL A 173 -4.49 8.34 28.00
C VAL A 173 -4.82 7.93 29.45
N ASP A 174 -4.98 6.64 29.70
CA ASP A 174 -5.43 6.08 30.98
C ASP A 174 -4.29 5.42 31.79
N GLY A 175 -3.03 5.65 31.43
CA GLY A 175 -1.89 5.07 32.13
C GLY A 175 -1.73 3.56 31.98
N LYS A 176 -2.29 2.95 30.93
CA LYS A 176 -2.24 1.50 30.69
C LYS A 176 -0.89 1.01 30.18
N PHE A 177 -0.05 1.90 29.69
CA PHE A 177 1.32 1.59 29.25
C PHE A 177 2.24 2.80 29.43
N GLU A 178 3.55 2.56 29.56
CA GLU A 178 4.55 3.60 29.60
C GLU A 178 4.73 4.23 28.19
N PRO A 179 4.86 5.56 28.10
CA PRO A 179 5.07 6.21 26.80
C PRO A 179 6.29 5.65 26.08
N PHE A 180 6.17 5.46 24.76
CA PHE A 180 7.27 5.03 23.91
C PHE A 180 7.37 5.89 22.66
N THR A 181 8.54 5.87 22.02
CA THR A 181 8.82 6.64 20.80
C THR A 181 8.81 5.71 19.60
N VAL A 182 8.15 6.14 18.53
CA VAL A 182 8.19 5.50 17.20
C VAL A 182 8.97 6.42 16.28
N HIS A 183 10.01 5.91 15.61
CA HIS A 183 10.82 6.66 14.67
C HIS A 183 10.34 6.43 13.21
N TYR A 184 10.85 7.24 12.30
CA TYR A 184 10.56 7.10 10.88
C TYR A 184 10.77 5.67 10.38
N ALA A 185 9.78 5.15 9.64
CA ALA A 185 9.70 3.79 9.09
C ALA A 185 9.60 2.66 10.13
N GLU A 186 9.44 2.97 11.41
CA GLU A 186 9.11 1.96 12.43
C GLU A 186 7.62 1.66 12.47
N THR A 187 7.33 0.42 12.90
CA THR A 187 5.98 -0.11 13.10
C THR A 187 5.79 -0.46 14.56
N ALA A 188 4.65 -0.07 15.13
CA ALA A 188 4.24 -0.51 16.47
C ALA A 188 2.82 -1.05 16.45
N ILE A 189 2.53 -1.95 17.40
CA ILE A 189 1.20 -2.55 17.57
C ILE A 189 0.59 -2.02 18.86
N ILE A 190 -0.60 -1.46 18.76
CA ILE A 190 -1.39 -1.03 19.90
C ILE A 190 -2.54 -2.03 20.08
N PRO A 191 -2.55 -2.83 21.17
CA PRO A 191 -3.61 -3.80 21.44
C PRO A 191 -4.97 -3.13 21.69
N ALA A 192 -6.06 -3.76 21.27
CA ALA A 192 -7.43 -3.26 21.43
C ALA A 192 -7.77 -2.89 22.90
N ALA A 193 -7.24 -3.64 23.89
CA ALA A 193 -7.44 -3.38 25.31
C ALA A 193 -6.99 -1.99 25.81
N ILE A 194 -6.18 -1.28 25.01
CA ILE A 194 -5.78 0.10 25.30
C ILE A 194 -6.97 1.05 25.18
N GLY A 195 -7.82 0.86 24.17
CA GLY A 195 -9.02 1.66 23.91
C GLY A 195 -8.73 3.04 23.34
N THR A 196 -7.82 3.80 23.96
CA THR A 196 -7.48 5.17 23.55
C THR A 196 -6.01 5.46 23.81
N TYR A 197 -5.36 6.06 22.82
CA TYR A 197 -3.96 6.50 22.93
C TYR A 197 -3.77 7.89 22.31
N ARG A 198 -2.65 8.51 22.59
CA ARG A 198 -2.29 9.83 22.03
C ARG A 198 -1.04 9.73 21.19
N ILE A 199 -1.09 10.36 20.02
CA ILE A 199 0.06 10.58 19.14
C ILE A 199 0.58 11.99 19.41
N VAL A 200 1.85 12.11 19.77
CA VAL A 200 2.48 13.40 20.12
C VAL A 200 3.68 13.62 19.20
N PRO A 201 3.55 14.55 18.22
CA PRO A 201 4.69 15.00 17.42
C PRO A 201 5.80 15.61 18.31
N GLU A 202 7.04 15.60 17.83
CA GLU A 202 8.07 16.44 18.44
C GLU A 202 7.72 17.93 18.26
N GLU A 203 8.15 18.75 19.21
CA GLU A 203 7.84 20.18 19.21
C GLU A 203 8.33 20.84 17.91
N GLY A 204 7.41 21.56 17.24
CA GLY A 204 7.68 22.26 15.98
C GLY A 204 7.74 21.36 14.75
N GLU A 205 7.55 20.05 14.87
CA GLU A 205 7.51 19.14 13.74
C GLU A 205 6.06 18.83 13.29
N THR A 206 5.91 18.57 11.99
CA THR A 206 4.70 17.97 11.44
C THR A 206 5.02 16.54 11.02
N ILE A 207 4.24 15.60 11.50
CA ILE A 207 4.42 14.17 11.22
C ILE A 207 3.30 13.62 10.35
N LYS A 208 3.55 12.47 9.68
CA LYS A 208 2.49 11.62 9.15
C LYS A 208 2.59 10.22 9.73
N MET A 209 1.48 9.74 10.26
CA MET A 209 1.34 8.38 10.76
C MET A 209 0.19 7.68 10.04
N VAL A 210 0.41 6.42 9.69
CA VAL A 210 -0.65 5.55 9.15
C VAL A 210 -1.00 4.54 10.21
N ALA A 211 -2.29 4.40 10.53
CA ALA A 211 -2.83 3.37 11.40
C ALA A 211 -3.71 2.41 10.58
N ALA A 212 -3.41 1.14 10.66
CA ALA A 212 -4.23 0.07 10.11
C ALA A 212 -5.01 -0.61 11.23
N SER A 213 -6.27 -0.90 10.98
CA SER A 213 -7.17 -1.60 11.91
C SER A 213 -8.02 -2.63 11.18
N VAL A 214 -8.70 -3.49 11.91
CA VAL A 214 -9.67 -4.46 11.39
C VAL A 214 -11.08 -3.86 11.53
N ARG A 215 -11.91 -4.01 10.49
CA ARG A 215 -13.33 -3.61 10.52
C ARG A 215 -14.17 -4.68 11.19
#